data_0f5b0b863bf940020ed4d2d72f4d4a0f
#
_entry.id   0f5b0b863bf940020ed4d2d72f4d4a0f
#
_cell.length_a   1.000
_cell.length_b   1.000
_cell.length_c   1.000
_cell.angle_alpha   90.00
_cell.angle_beta   90.00
_cell.angle_gamma   90.00
#
_symmetry.space_group_name_H-M   'P 1'
#
loop_
_entity.id
_entity.type
_entity.pdbx_description
1 polymer ?
#
loop_
_entity_poly.entity_id
_entity_poly.type
_entity_poly.pdbx_seq_one_letter_code
_entity_poly.pdbx_strand_id
1 'polypeptide(L)'
;MPDFLKPENIKDKNGNRPDSPQYDSNTLYVPPDFIKKQTPAMKQFWEFKSQNFDKVLFFKLGKFYEMFFDDAIIGNQILDLNWMGNDSRKLHVGFPEKALEYKAEKLVAAGFKIAVIEQTETPEEMK
;
A
#
# COMPACT_ATOMS: atom_id res chain seq x y z
N MET A 1 0.80 12.01 -4.86
CA MET A 1 0.92 10.65 -5.44
C MET A 1 2.28 10.55 -6.14
N PRO A 2 3.09 9.56 -5.81
CA PRO A 2 4.38 9.39 -6.47
C PRO A 2 4.26 9.17 -7.98
N ASP A 3 5.22 9.70 -8.74
CA ASP A 3 5.16 9.61 -10.20
C ASP A 3 5.14 8.19 -10.74
N PHE A 4 5.84 7.25 -10.08
CA PHE A 4 5.90 5.86 -10.53
C PHE A 4 4.57 5.10 -10.35
N LEU A 5 3.60 5.67 -9.61
CA LEU A 5 2.26 5.11 -9.46
C LEU A 5 1.26 5.65 -10.48
N LYS A 6 1.65 6.66 -11.26
CA LYS A 6 0.75 7.19 -12.29
C LYS A 6 0.56 6.16 -13.40
N PRO A 7 -0.67 6.01 -13.94
CA PRO A 7 -0.93 4.98 -14.96
C PRO A 7 0.04 5.00 -16.13
N GLU A 8 0.48 6.18 -16.56
CA GLU A 8 1.41 6.32 -17.68
C GLU A 8 2.83 5.87 -17.33
N ASN A 9 3.14 5.68 -16.04
CA ASN A 9 4.48 5.34 -15.56
C ASN A 9 4.60 3.96 -14.93
N ILE A 10 3.47 3.33 -14.58
CA ILE A 10 3.49 2.04 -13.89
C ILE A 10 4.22 0.99 -14.74
N LYS A 11 5.14 0.27 -14.09
CA LYS A 11 5.82 -0.88 -14.68
C LYS A 11 6.18 -1.88 -13.60
N ASP A 12 6.38 -3.14 -14.00
CA ASP A 12 6.72 -4.20 -13.06
C ASP A 12 8.21 -4.14 -12.67
N LYS A 13 8.64 -5.07 -11.83
CA LYS A 13 10.03 -5.13 -11.35
C LYS A 13 11.05 -5.29 -12.46
N ASN A 14 10.64 -5.82 -13.61
CA ASN A 14 11.50 -6.05 -14.76
C ASN A 14 11.39 -4.94 -15.82
N GLY A 15 10.64 -3.88 -15.51
CA GLY A 15 10.47 -2.75 -16.41
C GLY A 15 9.40 -2.93 -17.47
N ASN A 16 8.60 -3.98 -17.39
CA ASN A 16 7.52 -4.22 -18.33
C ASN A 16 6.33 -3.33 -18.03
N ARG A 17 5.72 -2.78 -19.09
CA ARG A 17 4.51 -1.98 -18.98
C ARG A 17 3.27 -2.88 -18.99
N PRO A 18 2.10 -2.39 -18.47
CA PRO A 18 0.89 -3.22 -18.41
C PRO A 18 0.42 -3.80 -19.74
N ASP A 19 0.76 -3.19 -20.88
CA ASP A 19 0.39 -3.70 -22.19
C ASP A 19 1.35 -4.75 -22.75
N SER A 20 2.44 -5.04 -22.04
CA SER A 20 3.41 -6.05 -22.46
C SER A 20 2.91 -7.45 -22.11
N PRO A 21 3.13 -8.45 -23.00
CA PRO A 21 2.80 -9.85 -22.66
C PRO A 21 3.59 -10.39 -21.48
N GLN A 22 4.73 -9.80 -21.16
CA GLN A 22 5.57 -10.23 -20.03
C GLN A 22 5.27 -9.49 -18.74
N TYR A 23 4.24 -8.62 -18.72
CA TYR A 23 3.92 -7.83 -17.54
C TYR A 23 3.49 -8.71 -16.36
N ASP A 24 4.15 -8.50 -15.22
CA ASP A 24 3.81 -9.17 -13.97
C ASP A 24 3.03 -8.17 -13.07
N SER A 25 1.71 -8.33 -13.02
CA SER A 25 0.85 -7.42 -12.26
C SER A 25 1.03 -7.52 -10.74
N ASN A 26 1.73 -8.56 -10.26
CA ASN A 26 1.99 -8.71 -8.83
C ASN A 26 3.15 -7.84 -8.34
N THR A 27 3.94 -7.31 -9.23
CA THR A 27 5.13 -6.53 -8.86
C THR A 27 5.05 -5.09 -9.37
N LEU A 28 5.78 -4.22 -8.70
CA LEU A 28 5.86 -2.80 -9.05
C LEU A 28 7.30 -2.35 -8.96
N TYR A 29 7.77 -1.67 -9.99
CA TYR A 29 9.06 -1.00 -9.93
C TYR A 29 8.95 0.24 -9.05
N VAL A 30 9.76 0.32 -8.00
CA VAL A 30 9.87 1.49 -7.14
C VAL A 30 11.30 2.01 -7.27
N PRO A 31 11.50 3.27 -7.66
CA PRO A 31 12.86 3.80 -7.87
C PRO A 31 13.69 3.70 -6.58
N PRO A 32 14.94 3.20 -6.66
CA PRO A 32 15.80 3.09 -5.47
C PRO A 32 16.04 4.41 -4.75
N ASP A 33 16.15 5.52 -5.50
CA ASP A 33 16.36 6.83 -4.89
C ASP A 33 15.15 7.27 -4.08
N PHE A 34 13.94 6.91 -4.52
CA PHE A 34 12.73 7.17 -3.75
C PHE A 34 12.75 6.39 -2.44
N ILE A 35 13.12 5.12 -2.49
CA ILE A 35 13.18 4.24 -1.30
C ILE A 35 14.14 4.80 -0.26
N LYS A 36 15.32 5.26 -0.70
CA LYS A 36 16.35 5.77 0.20
C LYS A 36 15.87 6.94 1.06
N LYS A 37 14.91 7.71 0.57
CA LYS A 37 14.40 8.89 1.25
C LYS A 37 13.25 8.60 2.21
N GLN A 38 12.81 7.35 2.28
CA GLN A 38 11.65 6.98 3.10
C GLN A 38 12.04 6.70 4.54
N THR A 39 11.05 6.84 5.45
CA THR A 39 11.22 6.40 6.84
C THR A 39 11.33 4.88 6.88
N PRO A 40 11.87 4.30 7.99
CA PRO A 40 11.94 2.84 8.09
C PRO A 40 10.61 2.13 7.88
N ALA A 41 9.52 2.68 8.44
CA ALA A 41 8.20 2.08 8.26
C ALA A 41 7.77 2.11 6.78
N MET A 42 7.99 3.24 6.09
CA MET A 42 7.62 3.35 4.68
C MET A 42 8.51 2.54 3.76
N LYS A 43 9.78 2.33 4.13
CA LYS A 43 10.65 1.40 3.40
C LYS A 43 10.07 -0.01 3.45
N GLN A 44 9.60 -0.44 4.62
CA GLN A 44 8.95 -1.72 4.79
C GLN A 44 7.66 -1.81 3.97
N PHE A 45 6.84 -0.78 4.02
CA PHE A 45 5.62 -0.74 3.23
C PHE A 45 5.91 -0.99 1.74
N TRP A 46 6.88 -0.25 1.18
CA TRP A 46 7.19 -0.37 -0.24
C TRP A 46 7.82 -1.72 -0.59
N GLU A 47 8.57 -2.31 0.34
CA GLU A 47 9.10 -3.66 0.15
C GLU A 47 7.96 -4.67 -0.08
N PHE A 48 6.92 -4.61 0.76
CA PHE A 48 5.76 -5.49 0.61
C PHE A 48 4.89 -5.10 -0.57
N LYS A 49 4.62 -3.81 -0.76
CA LYS A 49 3.75 -3.36 -1.84
C LYS A 49 4.34 -3.66 -3.21
N SER A 50 5.64 -3.52 -3.36
CA SER A 50 6.31 -3.80 -4.65
C SER A 50 6.21 -5.26 -5.07
N GLN A 51 5.97 -6.16 -4.11
CA GLN A 51 5.85 -7.60 -4.36
C GLN A 51 4.40 -8.08 -4.29
N ASN A 52 3.47 -7.20 -3.95
CA ASN A 52 2.05 -7.50 -3.80
C ASN A 52 1.21 -6.39 -4.40
N PHE A 53 1.61 -5.89 -5.56
CA PHE A 53 1.01 -4.71 -6.15
C PHE A 53 -0.47 -4.92 -6.52
N ASP A 54 -0.86 -6.15 -6.83
CA ASP A 54 -2.24 -6.50 -7.18
C ASP A 54 -3.15 -6.64 -5.96
N LYS A 55 -2.62 -6.41 -4.75
CA LYS A 55 -3.39 -6.53 -3.51
C LYS A 55 -3.51 -5.19 -2.81
N VAL A 56 -4.59 -5.02 -2.08
CA VAL A 56 -4.74 -3.90 -1.15
C VAL A 56 -4.02 -4.29 0.15
N LEU A 57 -3.07 -3.48 0.59
CA LEU A 57 -2.30 -3.76 1.78
C LEU A 57 -2.92 -3.09 3.01
N PHE A 58 -3.12 -3.87 4.06
CA PHE A 58 -3.39 -3.39 5.40
C PHE A 58 -2.09 -3.49 6.17
N PHE A 59 -1.46 -2.36 6.45
CA PHE A 59 -0.14 -2.31 7.06
C PHE A 59 -0.28 -1.90 8.52
N LYS A 60 0.04 -2.80 9.43
CA LYS A 60 -0.18 -2.54 10.85
C LYS A 60 0.88 -1.61 11.42
N LEU A 61 0.43 -0.50 12.00
CA LEU A 61 1.27 0.47 12.70
C LEU A 61 0.62 0.72 14.06
N GLY A 62 1.24 0.20 15.13
CA GLY A 62 0.67 0.25 16.46
C GLY A 62 -0.63 -0.55 16.53
N LYS A 63 -1.71 0.11 16.90
CA LYS A 63 -3.03 -0.54 17.03
C LYS A 63 -3.95 -0.27 15.83
N PHE A 64 -3.40 0.30 14.76
CA PHE A 64 -4.15 0.61 13.55
C PHE A 64 -3.60 -0.17 12.39
N TYR A 65 -4.49 -0.50 11.42
CA TYR A 65 -4.08 -0.88 10.09
C TYR A 65 -4.19 0.35 9.20
N GLU A 66 -3.11 0.69 8.52
CA GLU A 66 -3.06 1.86 7.65
C GLU A 66 -2.95 1.43 6.19
N MET A 67 -3.51 2.25 5.32
CA MET A 67 -3.52 2.05 3.88
C MET A 67 -2.96 3.31 3.24
N PHE A 68 -2.15 3.15 2.21
CA PHE A 68 -1.42 4.27 1.60
C PHE A 68 -1.65 4.35 0.10
N PHE A 69 -1.65 5.57 -0.42
CA PHE A 69 -1.69 5.87 -1.86
C PHE A 69 -2.93 5.28 -2.53
N ASP A 70 -2.78 4.47 -3.58
CA ASP A 70 -3.94 3.89 -4.27
C ASP A 70 -4.80 3.05 -3.35
N ASP A 71 -4.18 2.31 -2.43
CA ASP A 71 -4.92 1.52 -1.45
C ASP A 71 -5.74 2.43 -0.52
N ALA A 72 -5.19 3.61 -0.19
CA ALA A 72 -5.92 4.59 0.63
C ALA A 72 -7.15 5.13 -0.10
N ILE A 73 -7.05 5.34 -1.40
CA ILE A 73 -8.18 5.78 -2.21
C ILE A 73 -9.29 4.72 -2.15
N ILE A 74 -8.93 3.45 -2.29
CA ILE A 74 -9.88 2.34 -2.17
C ILE A 74 -10.50 2.33 -0.77
N GLY A 75 -9.69 2.51 0.28
CA GLY A 75 -10.20 2.55 1.66
C GLY A 75 -11.17 3.69 1.89
N ASN A 76 -10.89 4.86 1.34
CA ASN A 76 -11.80 5.99 1.42
C ASN A 76 -13.12 5.71 0.70
N GLN A 77 -13.06 5.16 -0.51
CA GLN A 77 -14.24 4.95 -1.36
C GLN A 77 -15.09 3.75 -0.95
N ILE A 78 -14.45 2.64 -0.59
CA ILE A 78 -15.17 1.38 -0.32
C ILE A 78 -15.43 1.18 1.16
N LEU A 79 -14.49 1.58 2.01
CA LEU A 79 -14.60 1.37 3.47
C LEU A 79 -15.06 2.63 4.21
N ASP A 80 -15.32 3.72 3.51
CA ASP A 80 -15.77 4.99 4.08
C ASP A 80 -14.80 5.55 5.12
N LEU A 81 -13.51 5.29 4.95
CA LEU A 81 -12.49 5.78 5.89
C LEU A 81 -12.15 7.23 5.60
N ASN A 82 -11.97 8.00 6.66
CA ASN A 82 -11.59 9.40 6.54
C ASN A 82 -10.10 9.54 6.24
N TRP A 83 -9.75 10.55 5.44
CA TRP A 83 -8.36 10.86 5.18
C TRP A 83 -7.64 11.25 6.48
N MET A 84 -6.42 10.78 6.64
CA MET A 84 -5.56 11.08 7.77
C MET A 84 -4.44 12.01 7.33
N GLY A 85 -4.10 12.99 8.18
CA GLY A 85 -3.05 13.95 7.88
C GLY A 85 -3.46 14.95 6.79
N ASN A 86 -2.55 15.87 6.46
CA ASN A 86 -2.78 16.96 5.53
C ASN A 86 -1.85 16.94 4.31
N ASP A 87 -1.04 15.88 4.16
CA ASP A 87 -0.05 15.82 3.08
C ASP A 87 -0.63 15.07 1.88
N SER A 88 -0.99 15.83 0.84
CA SER A 88 -1.53 15.24 -0.39
C SER A 88 -0.52 14.37 -1.14
N ARG A 89 0.77 14.48 -0.81
CA ARG A 89 1.80 13.64 -1.41
C ARG A 89 1.84 12.25 -0.78
N LYS A 90 1.27 12.10 0.42
CA LYS A 90 1.20 10.83 1.14
C LYS A 90 -0.23 10.60 1.60
N LEU A 91 -1.06 10.17 0.66
CA LEU A 91 -2.44 9.82 0.97
C LEU A 91 -2.48 8.63 1.90
N HIS A 92 -3.19 8.74 3.03
CA HIS A 92 -3.39 7.56 3.86
C HIS A 92 -4.68 7.62 4.66
N VAL A 93 -5.21 6.44 4.94
CA VAL A 93 -6.39 6.21 5.77
C VAL A 93 -6.06 5.05 6.70
N GLY A 94 -6.88 4.83 7.71
CA GLY A 94 -6.65 3.72 8.63
C GLY A 94 -7.88 3.39 9.45
N PHE A 95 -7.80 2.24 10.13
CA PHE A 95 -8.87 1.79 11.02
C PHE A 95 -8.25 1.02 12.20
N PRO A 96 -8.95 0.96 13.35
CA PRO A 96 -8.46 0.21 14.51
C PRO A 96 -8.33 -1.29 14.21
N GLU A 97 -7.32 -1.94 14.80
CA GLU A 97 -7.05 -3.37 14.56
C GLU A 97 -8.26 -4.27 14.81
N LYS A 98 -9.13 -3.91 15.75
CA LYS A 98 -10.31 -4.71 16.05
C LYS A 98 -11.34 -4.76 14.94
N ALA A 99 -11.23 -3.85 13.95
CA ALA A 99 -12.14 -3.81 12.81
C ALA A 99 -11.63 -4.63 11.63
N LEU A 100 -10.50 -5.33 11.76
CA LEU A 100 -9.85 -6.02 10.65
C LEU A 100 -10.78 -6.95 9.87
N GLU A 101 -11.46 -7.88 10.57
CA GLU A 101 -12.32 -8.85 9.89
C GLU A 101 -13.43 -8.18 9.09
N TYR A 102 -14.10 -7.22 9.69
CA TYR A 102 -15.19 -6.51 9.04
C TYR A 102 -14.72 -5.75 7.79
N LYS A 103 -13.59 -5.03 7.92
CA LYS A 103 -13.06 -4.26 6.80
C LYS A 103 -12.53 -5.18 5.68
N ALA A 104 -11.87 -6.28 6.06
CA ALA A 104 -11.36 -7.25 5.10
C ALA A 104 -12.51 -7.90 4.32
N GLU A 105 -13.57 -8.33 5.00
CA GLU A 105 -14.73 -8.93 4.35
C GLU A 105 -15.37 -7.98 3.34
N LYS A 106 -15.46 -6.71 3.70
CA LYS A 106 -16.07 -5.71 2.83
C LYS A 106 -15.28 -5.52 1.54
N LEU A 107 -13.94 -5.51 1.62
CA LEU A 107 -13.09 -5.41 0.43
C LEU A 107 -13.14 -6.67 -0.42
N VAL A 108 -13.08 -7.84 0.20
CA VAL A 108 -13.16 -9.10 -0.54
C VAL A 108 -14.50 -9.21 -1.27
N ALA A 109 -15.60 -8.81 -0.60
CA ALA A 109 -16.92 -8.80 -1.23
C ALA A 109 -16.98 -7.85 -2.43
N ALA A 110 -16.19 -6.78 -2.40
CA ALA A 110 -16.11 -5.82 -3.50
C ALA A 110 -15.16 -6.27 -4.63
N GLY A 111 -14.54 -7.45 -4.50
CA GLY A 111 -13.70 -8.02 -5.53
C GLY A 111 -12.21 -7.77 -5.38
N PHE A 112 -11.77 -7.21 -4.26
CA PHE A 112 -10.35 -6.92 -4.04
C PHE A 112 -9.64 -8.08 -3.36
N LYS A 113 -8.37 -8.26 -3.69
CA LYS A 113 -7.46 -9.12 -2.93
C LYS A 113 -6.80 -8.27 -1.86
N ILE A 114 -6.58 -8.83 -0.68
CA ILE A 114 -5.93 -8.11 0.41
C ILE A 114 -4.72 -8.87 0.92
N ALA A 115 -3.75 -8.12 1.44
CA ALA A 115 -2.60 -8.66 2.16
C ALA A 115 -2.51 -7.91 3.48
N VAL A 116 -2.42 -8.66 4.57
CA VAL A 116 -2.31 -8.09 5.91
C VAL A 116 -0.85 -8.20 6.34
N ILE A 117 -0.23 -7.07 6.61
CA ILE A 117 1.17 -7.01 7.00
C ILE A 117 1.25 -6.72 8.50
N GLU A 118 1.70 -7.71 9.25
CA GLU A 118 1.95 -7.57 10.67
C GLU A 118 3.42 -7.27 10.88
N GLN A 119 3.72 -6.27 11.71
CA GLN A 119 5.10 -5.96 12.02
C GLN A 119 5.59 -6.82 13.16
N THR A 120 6.80 -7.34 13.03
CA THR A 120 7.45 -8.13 14.08
C THR A 120 8.45 -7.29 14.89
N GLU A 121 8.71 -6.06 14.45
CA GLU A 121 9.67 -5.16 15.09
C GLU A 121 8.95 -4.09 15.89
N THR A 122 9.60 -3.64 16.98
CA THR A 122 9.07 -2.52 17.75
C THR A 122 9.33 -1.20 17.02
N PRO A 123 8.59 -0.12 17.36
CA PRO A 123 8.86 1.18 16.74
C PRO A 123 10.29 1.65 16.91
N GLU A 124 10.96 1.32 18.03
CA GLU A 124 12.35 1.68 18.26
C GLU A 124 13.29 0.98 17.28
N GLU A 125 13.01 -0.27 16.98
CA GLU A 125 13.82 -1.05 16.04
C GLU A 125 13.67 -0.57 14.60
N MET A 126 12.60 0.15 14.31
CA MET A 126 12.32 0.64 12.97
C MET A 126 12.89 2.01 12.67
N LYS A 127 13.51 2.64 13.65
CA LYS A 127 14.09 3.99 13.50
C LYS A 127 15.39 3.99 12.70
#